data_7ce3e8301949b749d67242439cc6e8d0
#
_entry.id   7ce3e8301949b749d67242439cc6e8d0
#
_cell.length_a   1.000
_cell.length_b   1.000
_cell.length_c   1.000
_cell.angle_alpha   90.00
_cell.angle_beta   90.00
_cell.angle_gamma   90.00
#
_symmetry.space_group_name_H-M   'P 1'
#
loop_
_entity.id
_entity.type
_entity.pdbx_description
1 polymer ?
#
loop_
_entity_poly.entity_id
_entity_poly.type
_entity_poly.pdbx_seq_one_letter_code
_entity_poly.pdbx_strand_id
1 'polypeptide(L)'
;MDRFEEFTNTYQLLEKLGEGSGGVVYRAYHKRLQKEVVLKEIKSKGLSMADKRQEVDILKNLNHMYLPQVLDFLVYDDEVYTVMSYIPGKSFRRLLQEGASFTTGQLIRWGMQICSALNYLHSQNPPVIHGDIKPSNLMLTPQGNICLIDFNISFYLNENAVLGYTDGYTSPEQYVIALDSASDRPIGRYSRVDEKIG
;
A
#
# COMPACT_ATOMS: atom_id res chain seq x y z
N MET A 1 -29.29 -10.81 -7.99
CA MET A 1 -28.75 -10.54 -6.66
C MET A 1 -28.22 -9.13 -6.69
N ASP A 2 -28.73 -8.25 -5.85
CA ASP A 2 -28.29 -6.85 -5.83
C ASP A 2 -26.83 -6.81 -5.35
N ARG A 3 -25.99 -5.97 -5.98
CA ARG A 3 -24.56 -5.81 -5.61
C ARG A 3 -24.41 -5.47 -4.12
N PHE A 4 -25.35 -4.74 -3.55
CA PHE A 4 -25.38 -4.44 -2.12
C PHE A 4 -25.59 -5.70 -1.27
N GLU A 5 -26.50 -6.60 -1.66
CA GLU A 5 -26.71 -7.88 -0.97
C GLU A 5 -25.46 -8.76 -1.06
N GLU A 6 -24.79 -8.82 -2.20
CA GLU A 6 -23.56 -9.59 -2.37
C GLU A 6 -22.43 -9.06 -1.46
N PHE A 7 -22.27 -7.74 -1.42
CA PHE A 7 -21.30 -7.10 -0.54
C PHE A 7 -21.60 -7.40 0.93
N THR A 8 -22.81 -7.15 1.41
CA THR A 8 -23.23 -7.36 2.80
C THR A 8 -23.26 -8.82 3.20
N ASN A 9 -23.50 -9.73 2.25
CA ASN A 9 -23.43 -11.18 2.49
C ASN A 9 -21.99 -11.68 2.62
N THR A 10 -21.04 -11.00 2.00
CA THR A 10 -19.62 -11.38 2.03
C THR A 10 -18.83 -10.67 3.11
N TYR A 11 -19.07 -9.37 3.31
CA TYR A 11 -18.33 -8.53 4.24
C TYR A 11 -19.21 -7.94 5.32
N GLN A 12 -18.67 -7.88 6.53
CA GLN A 12 -19.23 -7.11 7.64
C GLN A 12 -18.23 -6.01 7.99
N LEU A 13 -18.58 -4.77 7.74
CA LEU A 13 -17.76 -3.62 8.15
C LEU A 13 -17.66 -3.57 9.67
N LEU A 14 -16.45 -3.45 10.18
CA LEU A 14 -16.16 -3.37 11.62
C LEU A 14 -15.84 -1.93 12.03
N GLU A 15 -14.87 -1.31 11.38
CA GLU A 15 -14.45 0.06 11.69
C GLU A 15 -13.79 0.74 10.49
N LYS A 16 -13.84 2.06 10.46
CA LYS A 16 -13.06 2.89 9.53
C LYS A 16 -11.68 3.10 10.11
N LEU A 17 -10.64 2.61 9.43
CA LEU A 17 -9.25 2.72 9.87
C LEU A 17 -8.64 4.07 9.49
N GLY A 18 -9.08 4.67 8.40
CA GLY A 18 -8.57 5.94 7.92
C GLY A 18 -9.24 6.43 6.65
N GLU A 19 -8.93 7.69 6.33
CA GLU A 19 -9.31 8.34 5.07
C GLU A 19 -8.20 9.30 4.68
N GLY A 20 -7.88 9.32 3.38
CA GLY A 20 -6.83 10.18 2.85
C GLY A 20 -6.95 10.37 1.34
N SER A 21 -5.89 10.89 0.72
CA SER A 21 -5.82 11.09 -0.73
C SER A 21 -5.99 9.79 -1.52
N GLY A 22 -5.57 8.66 -0.94
CA GLY A 22 -5.69 7.33 -1.56
C GLY A 22 -7.04 6.65 -1.38
N GLY A 23 -7.99 7.26 -0.68
CA GLY A 23 -9.31 6.69 -0.45
C GLY A 23 -9.62 6.42 1.02
N VAL A 24 -10.71 5.70 1.23
CA VAL A 24 -11.15 5.26 2.56
C VAL A 24 -10.70 3.83 2.81
N VAL A 25 -10.27 3.57 4.03
CA VAL A 25 -9.79 2.25 4.47
C VAL A 25 -10.67 1.74 5.60
N TYR A 26 -11.24 0.56 5.42
CA TYR A 26 -12.08 -0.11 6.41
C TYR A 26 -11.47 -1.42 6.87
N ARG A 27 -11.60 -1.72 8.15
CA ARG A 27 -11.50 -3.08 8.68
C ARG A 27 -12.84 -3.76 8.54
N ALA A 28 -12.85 -4.96 8.01
CA ALA A 28 -14.05 -5.75 7.80
C ALA A 28 -13.81 -7.21 8.17
N TYR A 29 -14.91 -7.95 8.43
CA TYR A 29 -14.87 -9.39 8.59
C TYR A 29 -15.37 -10.06 7.31
N HIS A 30 -14.55 -10.89 6.71
CA HIS A 30 -14.92 -11.67 5.53
C HIS A 30 -15.62 -12.96 5.98
N LYS A 31 -16.95 -13.00 5.83
CA LYS A 31 -17.79 -14.07 6.39
C LYS A 31 -17.47 -15.46 5.86
N ARG A 32 -17.15 -15.58 4.56
CA ARG A 32 -16.81 -16.89 3.96
C ARG A 32 -15.40 -17.37 4.34
N LEU A 33 -14.43 -16.47 4.40
CA LEU A 33 -13.06 -16.78 4.78
C LEU A 33 -12.87 -16.83 6.31
N GLN A 34 -13.87 -16.39 7.08
CA GLN A 34 -13.87 -16.33 8.54
C GLN A 34 -12.62 -15.62 9.11
N LYS A 35 -12.24 -14.51 8.48
CA LYS A 35 -11.09 -13.71 8.90
C LYS A 35 -11.30 -12.23 8.70
N GLU A 36 -10.53 -11.45 9.43
CA GLU A 36 -10.50 -10.00 9.25
C GLU A 36 -9.70 -9.63 8.00
N VAL A 37 -10.20 -8.63 7.30
CA VAL A 37 -9.61 -8.08 6.08
C VAL A 37 -9.63 -6.56 6.14
N VAL A 38 -8.84 -5.95 5.29
CA VAL A 38 -8.87 -4.52 4.99
C VAL A 38 -9.51 -4.34 3.63
N LEU A 39 -10.52 -3.48 3.57
CA LEU A 39 -11.10 -2.96 2.33
C LEU A 39 -10.57 -1.57 2.12
N LYS A 40 -9.83 -1.36 1.03
CA LYS A 40 -9.24 -0.08 0.69
C LYS A 40 -9.77 0.39 -0.65
N GLU A 41 -10.43 1.55 -0.64
CA GLU A 41 -10.88 2.24 -1.86
C GLU A 41 -9.67 2.64 -2.70
N ILE A 42 -9.74 2.42 -4.02
CA ILE A 42 -8.75 2.89 -4.97
C ILE A 42 -9.26 4.19 -5.61
N LYS A 43 -8.86 5.33 -5.05
CA LYS A 43 -9.10 6.65 -5.65
C LYS A 43 -8.03 6.94 -6.70
N SER A 44 -8.23 6.48 -7.90
CA SER A 44 -7.38 6.83 -9.02
C SER A 44 -8.15 7.77 -9.97
N LYS A 45 -7.92 9.08 -9.83
CA LYS A 45 -8.45 10.06 -10.78
C LYS A 45 -7.80 9.80 -12.14
N GLY A 46 -8.62 9.47 -13.14
CA GLY A 46 -8.18 9.34 -14.54
C GLY A 46 -7.77 7.94 -14.99
N LEU A 47 -7.67 6.93 -14.11
CA LEU A 47 -7.45 5.56 -14.53
C LEU A 47 -8.75 4.87 -14.96
N SER A 48 -8.69 4.13 -16.07
CA SER A 48 -9.79 3.29 -16.51
C SER A 48 -10.01 2.11 -15.53
N MET A 49 -11.18 1.49 -15.59
CA MET A 49 -11.45 0.26 -14.83
C MET A 49 -10.51 -0.90 -15.22
N ALA A 50 -10.01 -0.88 -16.46
CA ALA A 50 -9.04 -1.88 -16.94
C ALA A 50 -7.68 -1.68 -16.27
N ASP A 51 -7.21 -0.43 -16.16
CA ASP A 51 -5.93 -0.10 -15.52
C ASP A 51 -5.97 -0.46 -14.02
N LYS A 52 -7.08 -0.12 -13.34
CA LYS A 52 -7.28 -0.50 -11.92
C LYS A 52 -7.24 -2.02 -11.70
N ARG A 53 -7.79 -2.81 -12.64
CA ARG A 53 -7.75 -4.28 -12.57
C ARG A 53 -6.34 -4.82 -12.77
N GLN A 54 -5.61 -4.28 -13.73
CA GLN A 54 -4.24 -4.69 -14.01
C GLN A 54 -3.34 -4.45 -12.78
N GLU A 55 -3.45 -3.30 -12.11
CA GLU A 55 -2.74 -3.02 -10.86
C GLU A 55 -3.04 -4.06 -9.78
N VAL A 56 -4.32 -4.37 -9.57
CA VAL A 56 -4.71 -5.38 -8.57
C VAL A 56 -4.22 -6.78 -8.94
N ASP A 57 -4.25 -7.15 -10.22
CA ASP A 57 -3.82 -8.48 -10.66
C ASP A 57 -2.32 -8.72 -10.40
N ILE A 58 -1.52 -7.68 -10.44
CA ILE A 58 -0.10 -7.78 -10.07
C ILE A 58 0.04 -7.88 -8.54
N LEU A 59 -0.68 -7.05 -7.79
CA LEU A 59 -0.63 -7.08 -6.33
C LEU A 59 -1.14 -8.40 -5.74
N LYS A 60 -2.09 -9.07 -6.39
CA LYS A 60 -2.59 -10.40 -5.96
C LYS A 60 -1.52 -11.49 -5.97
N ASN A 61 -0.54 -11.38 -6.86
CA ASN A 61 0.53 -12.36 -6.97
C ASN A 61 1.65 -12.13 -5.93
N LEU A 62 1.64 -11.01 -5.22
CA LEU A 62 2.61 -10.75 -4.17
C LEU A 62 2.35 -11.62 -2.95
N ASN A 63 3.35 -12.39 -2.56
CA ASN A 63 3.30 -13.23 -1.37
C ASN A 63 4.63 -13.17 -0.62
N HIS A 64 4.67 -12.38 0.45
CA HIS A 64 5.84 -12.22 1.30
C HIS A 64 5.42 -11.99 2.75
N MET A 65 6.15 -12.58 3.70
CA MET A 65 5.77 -12.61 5.12
C MET A 65 5.72 -11.23 5.80
N TYR A 66 6.36 -10.22 5.21
CA TYR A 66 6.39 -8.85 5.72
C TYR A 66 5.55 -7.88 4.87
N LEU A 67 4.66 -8.40 4.03
CA LEU A 67 3.69 -7.65 3.22
C LEU A 67 2.28 -8.15 3.49
N PRO A 68 1.24 -7.31 3.45
CA PRO A 68 -0.13 -7.77 3.44
C PRO A 68 -0.42 -8.50 2.13
N GLN A 69 -1.10 -9.64 2.21
CA GLN A 69 -1.55 -10.35 1.03
C GLN A 69 -2.79 -9.67 0.45
N VAL A 70 -2.78 -9.35 -0.83
CA VAL A 70 -3.98 -8.97 -1.57
C VAL A 70 -4.77 -10.23 -1.88
N LEU A 71 -6.02 -10.29 -1.44
CA LEU A 71 -6.89 -11.47 -1.52
C LEU A 71 -7.81 -11.39 -2.72
N ASP A 72 -8.35 -10.19 -2.95
CA ASP A 72 -9.31 -9.93 -4.00
C ASP A 72 -9.46 -8.44 -4.27
N PHE A 73 -10.26 -8.10 -5.28
CA PHE A 73 -10.83 -6.78 -5.47
C PHE A 73 -12.33 -6.89 -5.66
N LEU A 74 -13.03 -5.84 -5.31
CA LEU A 74 -14.47 -5.74 -5.53
C LEU A 74 -14.82 -4.36 -6.10
N VAL A 75 -15.91 -4.32 -6.87
CA VAL A 75 -16.52 -3.08 -7.36
C VAL A 75 -17.83 -2.89 -6.61
N TYR A 76 -17.93 -1.80 -5.89
CA TYR A 76 -19.13 -1.44 -5.15
C TYR A 76 -19.41 0.04 -5.30
N ASP A 77 -20.63 0.41 -5.68
CA ASP A 77 -21.07 1.81 -5.92
C ASP A 77 -20.14 2.56 -6.89
N ASP A 78 -19.79 1.89 -8.01
CA ASP A 78 -18.86 2.36 -9.06
C ASP A 78 -17.42 2.64 -8.57
N GLU A 79 -17.11 2.34 -7.32
CA GLU A 79 -15.77 2.43 -6.75
C GLU A 79 -15.11 1.05 -6.69
N VAL A 80 -13.78 1.04 -6.82
CA VAL A 80 -12.98 -0.17 -6.73
C VAL A 80 -12.32 -0.25 -5.35
N TYR A 81 -12.44 -1.40 -4.72
CA TYR A 81 -11.79 -1.70 -3.45
C TYR A 81 -10.84 -2.86 -3.60
N THR A 82 -9.65 -2.75 -3.05
CA THR A 82 -8.79 -3.91 -2.80
C THR A 82 -9.17 -4.56 -1.48
N VAL A 83 -9.19 -5.88 -1.49
CA VAL A 83 -9.38 -6.70 -0.29
C VAL A 83 -8.04 -7.29 0.09
N MET A 84 -7.53 -6.98 1.26
CA MET A 84 -6.23 -7.47 1.70
C MET A 84 -6.28 -8.01 3.13
N SER A 85 -5.28 -8.80 3.51
CA SER A 85 -5.16 -9.31 4.87
C SER A 85 -5.04 -8.16 5.87
N TYR A 86 -5.82 -8.24 6.97
CA TYR A 86 -5.64 -7.32 8.09
C TYR A 86 -4.36 -7.66 8.86
N ILE A 87 -3.52 -6.66 9.08
CA ILE A 87 -2.29 -6.78 9.86
C ILE A 87 -2.56 -6.23 11.26
N PRO A 88 -2.67 -7.09 12.29
CA PRO A 88 -2.89 -6.62 13.66
C PRO A 88 -1.63 -5.96 14.21
N GLY A 89 -1.83 -4.99 15.11
CA GLY A 89 -0.72 -4.30 15.78
C GLY A 89 -0.85 -2.79 15.76
N LYS A 90 0.28 -2.11 15.89
CA LYS A 90 0.36 -0.65 15.88
C LYS A 90 1.35 -0.18 14.84
N SER A 91 1.05 0.93 14.15
CA SER A 91 2.03 1.57 13.29
C SER A 91 3.20 2.15 14.10
N PHE A 92 4.38 2.21 13.49
CA PHE A 92 5.53 2.86 14.13
C PHE A 92 5.27 4.32 14.46
N ARG A 93 4.50 5.03 13.61
CA ARG A 93 4.08 6.39 13.93
C ARG A 93 3.34 6.45 15.27
N ARG A 94 2.38 5.56 15.49
CA ARG A 94 1.62 5.51 16.75
C ARG A 94 2.51 5.13 17.93
N LEU A 95 3.39 4.14 17.76
CA LEU A 95 4.32 3.75 18.82
C LEU A 95 5.24 4.90 19.24
N LEU A 96 5.79 5.65 18.27
CA LEU A 96 6.62 6.82 18.56
C LEU A 96 5.83 7.94 19.26
N GLN A 97 4.59 8.17 18.87
CA GLN A 97 3.71 9.14 19.54
C GLN A 97 3.35 8.73 20.98
N GLU A 98 3.27 7.44 21.25
CA GLU A 98 3.07 6.86 22.59
C GLU A 98 4.36 6.82 23.42
N GLY A 99 5.48 7.33 22.89
CA GLY A 99 6.77 7.38 23.59
C GLY A 99 7.52 6.05 23.64
N ALA A 100 7.22 5.11 22.75
CA ALA A 100 7.92 3.83 22.70
C ALA A 100 9.41 4.03 22.37
N SER A 101 10.27 3.28 23.07
CA SER A 101 11.69 3.19 22.79
C SER A 101 12.05 1.77 22.33
N PHE A 102 13.06 1.67 21.47
CA PHE A 102 13.46 0.41 20.87
C PHE A 102 14.96 0.19 21.03
N THR A 103 15.36 -1.05 21.23
CA THR A 103 16.76 -1.42 21.28
C THR A 103 17.38 -1.42 19.89
N THR A 104 18.68 -1.22 19.80
CA THR A 104 19.44 -1.32 18.54
C THR A 104 19.21 -2.66 17.84
N GLY A 105 19.15 -3.76 18.60
CA GLY A 105 18.88 -5.08 18.04
C GLY A 105 17.50 -5.21 17.39
N GLN A 106 16.48 -4.59 17.99
CA GLN A 106 15.14 -4.54 17.38
C GLN A 106 15.15 -3.74 16.06
N LEU A 107 15.79 -2.56 16.06
CA LEU A 107 15.87 -1.70 14.87
C LEU A 107 16.60 -2.39 13.72
N ILE A 108 17.73 -3.06 14.00
CA ILE A 108 18.47 -3.83 12.99
C ILE A 108 17.59 -4.95 12.43
N ARG A 109 16.94 -5.73 13.30
CA ARG A 109 16.07 -6.83 12.87
C ARG A 109 14.93 -6.34 11.97
N TRP A 110 14.25 -5.27 12.35
CA TRP A 110 13.17 -4.69 11.55
C TRP A 110 13.66 -4.08 10.25
N GLY A 111 14.82 -3.42 10.25
CA GLY A 111 15.47 -2.96 9.03
C GLY A 111 15.73 -4.10 8.05
N MET A 112 16.24 -5.24 8.52
CA MET A 112 16.43 -6.43 7.68
C MET A 112 15.11 -6.98 7.13
N GLN A 113 14.02 -6.95 7.90
CA GLN A 113 12.70 -7.39 7.46
C GLN A 113 12.13 -6.48 6.36
N ILE A 114 12.29 -5.15 6.50
CA ILE A 114 11.91 -4.16 5.48
C ILE A 114 12.74 -4.39 4.22
N CYS A 115 14.06 -4.50 4.32
CA CYS A 115 14.93 -4.76 3.17
C CYS A 115 14.56 -6.08 2.45
N SER A 116 14.17 -7.11 3.20
CA SER A 116 13.68 -8.37 2.61
C SER A 116 12.40 -8.16 1.80
N ALA A 117 11.43 -7.40 2.34
CA ALA A 117 10.19 -7.07 1.63
C ALA A 117 10.46 -6.24 0.36
N LEU A 118 11.33 -5.24 0.43
CA LEU A 118 11.70 -4.39 -0.71
C LEU A 118 12.43 -5.18 -1.79
N ASN A 119 13.41 -6.01 -1.40
CA ASN A 119 14.11 -6.87 -2.35
C ASN A 119 13.13 -7.81 -3.08
N TYR A 120 12.14 -8.35 -2.36
CA TYR A 120 11.09 -9.16 -2.96
C TYR A 120 10.26 -8.36 -3.98
N LEU A 121 9.82 -7.15 -3.63
CA LEU A 121 9.05 -6.27 -4.52
C LEU A 121 9.86 -5.90 -5.77
N HIS A 122 11.11 -5.51 -5.61
CA HIS A 122 11.99 -5.11 -6.70
C HIS A 122 12.37 -6.27 -7.62
N SER A 123 12.32 -7.52 -7.13
CA SER A 123 12.58 -8.73 -7.93
C SER A 123 11.38 -9.21 -8.75
N GLN A 124 10.23 -8.55 -8.64
CA GLN A 124 9.07 -8.91 -9.45
C GLN A 124 9.28 -8.55 -10.94
N ASN A 125 8.43 -9.08 -11.81
CA ASN A 125 8.43 -8.74 -13.23
C ASN A 125 7.01 -8.36 -13.69
N PRO A 126 6.73 -7.06 -13.90
CA PRO A 126 7.64 -5.92 -13.71
C PRO A 126 7.99 -5.67 -12.24
N PRO A 127 9.14 -5.00 -11.94
CA PRO A 127 9.51 -4.61 -10.59
C PRO A 127 8.46 -3.68 -9.97
N VAL A 128 8.14 -3.91 -8.70
CA VAL A 128 7.19 -3.10 -7.93
C VAL A 128 7.95 -2.17 -6.99
N ILE A 129 7.71 -0.88 -7.08
CA ILE A 129 8.27 0.12 -6.18
C ILE A 129 7.20 0.52 -5.16
N HIS A 130 7.50 0.48 -3.87
CA HIS A 130 6.54 0.85 -2.83
C HIS A 130 6.26 2.36 -2.82
N GLY A 131 7.26 3.19 -2.88
CA GLY A 131 7.19 4.65 -3.07
C GLY A 131 6.68 5.47 -1.88
N ASP A 132 6.27 4.86 -0.76
CA ASP A 132 5.76 5.58 0.42
C ASP A 132 6.20 4.94 1.75
N ILE A 133 7.52 4.72 1.90
CA ILE A 133 8.06 4.17 3.15
C ILE A 133 8.12 5.26 4.21
N LYS A 134 7.31 5.08 5.25
CA LYS A 134 7.23 6.00 6.39
C LYS A 134 6.71 5.28 7.64
N PRO A 135 6.90 5.83 8.85
CA PRO A 135 6.50 5.17 10.09
C PRO A 135 5.01 4.81 10.20
N SER A 136 4.13 5.52 9.48
CA SER A 136 2.70 5.18 9.44
C SER A 136 2.42 3.90 8.64
N ASN A 137 3.28 3.57 7.66
CA ASN A 137 3.12 2.42 6.78
C ASN A 137 3.92 1.18 7.26
N LEU A 138 4.55 1.27 8.43
CA LEU A 138 5.25 0.17 9.08
C LEU A 138 4.43 -0.29 10.28
N MET A 139 3.87 -1.49 10.23
CA MET A 139 3.08 -2.09 11.30
C MET A 139 3.94 -3.04 12.12
N LEU A 140 4.03 -2.81 13.44
CA LEU A 140 4.61 -3.78 14.37
C LEU A 140 3.53 -4.73 14.84
N THR A 141 3.67 -5.99 14.43
CA THR A 141 2.71 -7.06 14.78
C THR A 141 2.88 -7.53 16.23
N PRO A 142 1.87 -8.19 16.83
CA PRO A 142 1.99 -8.79 18.17
C PRO A 142 3.13 -9.81 18.30
N GLN A 143 3.53 -10.44 17.18
CA GLN A 143 4.67 -11.36 17.14
C GLN A 143 6.03 -10.64 17.09
N GLY A 144 6.03 -9.31 17.11
CA GLY A 144 7.21 -8.48 17.08
C GLY A 144 7.90 -8.40 15.72
N ASN A 145 7.22 -8.70 14.63
CA ASN A 145 7.70 -8.51 13.26
C ASN A 145 7.16 -7.21 12.67
N ILE A 146 7.90 -6.65 11.70
CA ILE A 146 7.42 -5.53 10.91
C ILE A 146 6.62 -6.05 9.71
N CYS A 147 5.57 -5.32 9.33
CA CYS A 147 4.88 -5.50 8.07
C CYS A 147 4.78 -4.14 7.37
N LEU A 148 5.25 -4.08 6.12
CA LEU A 148 5.17 -2.88 5.29
C LEU A 148 3.80 -2.89 4.60
N ILE A 149 2.97 -1.91 4.97
CA ILE A 149 1.59 -1.78 4.46
C ILE A 149 1.48 -0.59 3.51
N ASP A 150 0.38 -0.52 2.78
CA ASP A 150 -0.04 0.63 1.99
C ASP A 150 0.70 0.86 0.68
N PHE A 151 0.27 0.13 -0.36
CA PHE A 151 0.76 0.23 -1.73
C PHE A 151 0.13 1.37 -2.55
N ASN A 152 -0.29 2.48 -1.94
CA ASN A 152 -1.00 3.58 -2.62
C ASN A 152 -0.21 4.29 -3.70
N ILE A 153 1.11 4.32 -3.56
CA ILE A 153 2.03 5.04 -4.45
C ILE A 153 2.88 4.04 -5.23
N SER A 154 2.56 2.74 -5.12
CA SER A 154 3.29 1.71 -5.85
C SER A 154 3.14 1.92 -7.35
N PHE A 155 4.24 1.84 -8.07
CA PHE A 155 4.30 1.97 -9.52
C PHE A 155 5.30 0.98 -10.09
N TYR A 156 5.18 0.75 -11.40
CA TYR A 156 6.07 -0.11 -12.15
C TYR A 156 7.11 0.74 -12.87
N LEU A 157 8.35 0.30 -12.91
CA LEU A 157 9.48 1.04 -13.49
C LEU A 157 9.30 1.48 -14.96
N ASN A 158 8.28 0.97 -15.64
CA ASN A 158 8.04 1.27 -17.06
C ASN A 158 6.79 2.13 -17.31
N GLU A 159 6.11 2.59 -16.27
CA GLU A 159 4.88 3.39 -16.41
C GLU A 159 5.13 4.85 -16.01
N ASN A 160 4.56 5.78 -16.78
CA ASN A 160 4.52 7.20 -16.44
C ASN A 160 3.48 7.43 -15.33
N ALA A 161 3.75 6.94 -14.13
CA ALA A 161 2.83 7.08 -13.01
C ALA A 161 2.95 8.46 -12.38
N VAL A 162 1.82 9.08 -12.10
CA VAL A 162 1.74 10.26 -11.22
C VAL A 162 2.03 9.82 -9.80
N LEU A 163 3.22 10.18 -9.31
CA LEU A 163 3.66 9.83 -7.97
C LEU A 163 3.09 10.83 -6.96
N GLY A 164 2.44 10.33 -5.93
CA GLY A 164 2.25 11.10 -4.71
C GLY A 164 3.59 11.30 -3.98
N TYR A 165 3.63 12.25 -3.07
CA TYR A 165 4.77 12.44 -2.19
C TYR A 165 4.32 12.64 -0.74
N THR A 166 5.21 12.31 0.20
CA THR A 166 5.01 12.55 1.63
C THR A 166 6.17 13.39 2.14
N ASP A 167 5.88 14.59 2.61
CA ASP A 167 6.88 15.52 3.15
C ASP A 167 7.74 14.84 4.22
N GLY A 168 9.05 15.00 4.09
CA GLY A 168 10.06 14.48 5.03
C GLY A 168 10.45 13.02 4.83
N TYR A 169 9.81 12.28 3.91
CA TYR A 169 10.11 10.86 3.64
C TYR A 169 10.37 10.56 2.17
N THR A 170 9.88 11.40 1.28
CA THR A 170 10.03 11.24 -0.16
C THR A 170 11.45 11.57 -0.61
N SER A 171 12.02 10.77 -1.50
CA SER A 171 13.33 11.05 -2.09
C SER A 171 13.27 12.29 -2.99
N PRO A 172 14.42 13.00 -3.20
CA PRO A 172 14.46 14.16 -4.10
C PRO A 172 13.98 13.83 -5.52
N GLU A 173 14.32 12.66 -6.03
CA GLU A 173 13.95 12.20 -7.38
C GLU A 173 12.43 12.01 -7.51
N GLN A 174 11.82 11.38 -6.55
CA GLN A 174 10.37 11.17 -6.51
C GLN A 174 9.62 12.51 -6.37
N TYR A 175 10.17 13.44 -5.57
CA TYR A 175 9.58 14.76 -5.37
C TYR A 175 9.57 15.57 -6.68
N VAL A 176 10.67 15.53 -7.44
CA VAL A 176 10.78 16.19 -8.75
C VAL A 176 9.76 15.63 -9.74
N ILE A 177 9.64 14.31 -9.82
CA ILE A 177 8.65 13.64 -10.70
C ILE A 177 7.22 14.08 -10.35
N ALA A 178 6.88 14.15 -9.07
CA ALA A 178 5.55 14.56 -8.62
C ALA A 178 5.25 16.03 -8.97
N LEU A 179 6.22 16.94 -8.88
CA LEU A 179 6.07 18.35 -9.25
C LEU A 179 5.91 18.51 -10.76
N ASP A 180 6.70 17.81 -11.56
CA ASP A 180 6.62 17.89 -13.03
C ASP A 180 5.28 17.36 -13.53
N SER A 181 4.75 16.30 -12.94
CA SER A 181 3.41 15.76 -13.24
C SER A 181 2.28 16.74 -12.93
N ALA A 182 2.43 17.55 -11.87
CA ALA A 182 1.45 18.57 -11.50
C ALA A 182 1.49 19.82 -12.40
N SER A 183 2.58 20.05 -13.13
CA SER A 183 2.81 21.26 -13.94
C SER A 183 2.47 21.14 -15.42
N ASP A 184 1.95 19.99 -15.88
CA ASP A 184 1.68 19.68 -17.29
C ASP A 184 2.92 19.87 -18.23
N ARG A 185 4.13 19.90 -17.68
CA ARG A 185 5.35 20.01 -18.46
C ARG A 185 5.80 18.63 -18.92
N PRO A 186 6.27 18.46 -20.17
CA PRO A 186 6.85 17.21 -20.62
C PRO A 186 8.05 16.91 -19.72
N ILE A 187 8.02 15.71 -19.11
CA ILE A 187 9.06 15.21 -18.21
C ILE A 187 10.39 15.29 -18.96
N GLY A 188 11.22 16.26 -18.59
CA GLY A 188 12.61 16.28 -19.03
C GLY A 188 13.23 14.96 -18.62
N ARG A 189 14.08 14.37 -19.47
CA ARG A 189 14.73 13.06 -19.29
C ARG A 189 15.44 12.96 -17.94
N TYR A 190 14.67 12.77 -16.86
CA TYR A 190 15.22 12.33 -15.60
C TYR A 190 15.33 10.81 -15.68
N SER A 191 16.55 10.39 -15.60
CA SER A 191 16.94 9.00 -15.55
C SER A 191 16.11 8.22 -14.55
N ARG A 192 15.56 7.11 -14.99
CA ARG A 192 15.03 5.98 -14.25
C ARG A 192 14.87 6.25 -12.76
N VAL A 193 13.62 6.20 -12.28
CA VAL A 193 13.38 5.96 -10.85
C VAL A 193 14.20 4.72 -10.51
N ASP A 194 15.30 4.94 -9.80
CA ASP A 194 16.22 3.87 -9.45
C ASP A 194 15.51 2.98 -8.40
N GLU A 195 15.69 1.68 -8.48
CA GLU A 195 15.21 0.68 -7.49
C GLU A 195 15.59 1.02 -6.04
N LYS A 196 16.35 2.09 -5.84
CA LYS A 196 16.78 2.62 -4.54
C LYS A 196 15.76 3.51 -3.85
N ILE A 197 14.63 3.87 -4.52
CA ILE A 197 13.57 4.74 -3.97
C ILE A 197 12.49 3.90 -3.25
N GLY A 198 12.74 2.81 -2.75
CA GLY A 198 11.78 2.01 -2.01
C GLY A 198 11.96 2.12 -0.51
#